data_7dfc59a66d32c163a62e1b0d77ab148f
#
_entry.id   7dfc59a66d32c163a62e1b0d77ab148f
#
_cell.length_a   1.000
_cell.length_b   1.000
_cell.length_c   1.000
_cell.angle_alpha   90.00
_cell.angle_beta   90.00
_cell.angle_gamma   90.00
#
_symmetry.space_group_name_H-M   'P 1'
#
loop_
_entity.id
_entity.type
_entity.pdbx_description
1 polymer ?
#
loop_
_entity_poly.entity_id
_entity_poly.type
_entity_poly.pdbx_seq_one_letter_code
_entity_poly.pdbx_strand_id
1 'polypeptide(L)'
;VFNDQGLDFFIGVVTNYLPAPYLLFSTAFLLLWCLLCWYASRIILQVKLLDVDPDDPLALRLIVWIPRIIGIIPLLIVAGALIRAAGKIPNERWFTLTINLLVLVVMGILLIIFFMKRAKIAEAMYIDFAPAHQRYTAARTPLKRLWSMKANRIAFRSILIAVAVMIAPFFFLLKFGYARMLGPATVLLAGFIFFTLVLSLFALFINFRQSPAFLVIGGYIVLVSTCNDNSAVRLIPATQTVQRETIRENFIKWIQPKMQSTDSMVTIYLVAAEGGGIRAATFTAVALKKMEELQPGFMDKVYAISGVSGGGVGSCFYAAYRKDQLTGAFDGFPSSSAAFDETVSADFLSSLTAAFVFHDNLQRLIPIPIEGLSRNNKLEDSWAWSYEKHLFAKTMDQPFLDLWQHPKGKQVPNLFINGLLAETGQKTIVSNLALSDNIFKDDIDVLRVLGQDVAVKTAASLCSRFPLITSGALIRIDGKQKGHIVDGGYKENSGIETAWQLAIALNNHIDEAERNYRKKIKVHLLFIRNSNTGENLADNQLRAVSVLPDLTTIVPGFLNAWDRRTETHINISKELFNEGTLRSRFHYSQLSLNNRNKLLPLGWYLSEDARNNIIRQVNDSLMAGWR
;
A
#
# COMPACT_ATOMS: atom_id res chain seq x y z
N VAL A 1 10.35 10.87 -3.14
CA VAL A 1 10.54 12.19 -3.77
C VAL A 1 10.09 12.20 -5.23
N PHE A 2 10.28 11.10 -5.96
CA PHE A 2 9.93 10.99 -7.39
C PHE A 2 8.60 10.31 -7.66
N ASN A 3 7.91 9.84 -6.64
CA ASN A 3 6.62 9.15 -6.71
C ASN A 3 5.51 10.07 -6.15
N ASP A 4 4.29 9.94 -6.64
CA ASP A 4 3.11 10.68 -6.22
C ASP A 4 2.82 10.53 -4.73
N GLN A 5 3.08 9.37 -4.14
CA GLN A 5 2.93 9.14 -2.70
C GLN A 5 3.86 10.04 -1.85
N GLY A 6 5.12 10.19 -2.28
CA GLY A 6 6.07 11.08 -1.61
C GLY A 6 5.67 12.55 -1.76
N LEU A 7 5.19 12.95 -2.95
CA LEU A 7 4.71 14.31 -3.18
C LEU A 7 3.47 14.63 -2.34
N ASP A 8 2.51 13.72 -2.25
CA ASP A 8 1.31 13.91 -1.42
C ASP A 8 1.66 14.13 0.06
N PHE A 9 2.65 13.36 0.57
CA PHE A 9 3.15 13.57 1.92
C PHE A 9 3.72 14.99 2.11
N PHE A 10 4.57 15.45 1.19
CA PHE A 10 5.16 16.80 1.29
C PHE A 10 4.13 17.92 1.08
N ILE A 11 3.10 17.70 0.26
CA ILE A 11 1.95 18.61 0.17
C ILE A 11 1.25 18.69 1.52
N GLY A 12 1.01 17.55 2.20
CA GLY A 12 0.44 17.51 3.55
C GLY A 12 1.28 18.29 4.58
N VAL A 13 2.63 18.25 4.47
CA VAL A 13 3.53 19.08 5.30
C VAL A 13 3.27 20.58 5.07
N VAL A 14 3.16 21.00 3.81
CA VAL A 14 3.02 22.42 3.45
C VAL A 14 1.62 22.96 3.73
N THR A 15 0.60 22.11 3.61
CA THR A 15 -0.81 22.50 3.86
C THR A 15 -1.20 22.48 5.33
N ASN A 16 -0.28 22.12 6.24
CA ASN A 16 -0.51 21.97 7.68
C ASN A 16 -1.58 20.93 8.07
N TYR A 17 -1.84 19.96 7.20
CA TYR A 17 -2.76 18.86 7.48
C TYR A 17 -2.08 17.65 8.16
N LEU A 18 -0.78 17.77 8.50
CA LEU A 18 -0.10 16.75 9.26
C LEU A 18 -0.21 17.00 10.76
N PRO A 19 -0.47 15.97 11.56
CA PRO A 19 -0.43 16.08 13.01
C PRO A 19 0.93 16.60 13.49
N ALA A 20 0.94 17.52 14.46
CA ALA A 20 2.17 18.08 15.02
C ALA A 20 3.21 17.02 15.47
N PRO A 21 2.82 15.86 16.06
CA PRO A 21 3.76 14.79 16.37
C PRO A 21 4.53 14.28 15.16
N TYR A 22 3.91 14.19 13.98
CA TYR A 22 4.59 13.71 12.76
C TYR A 22 5.74 14.62 12.35
N LEU A 23 5.53 15.94 12.42
CA LEU A 23 6.59 16.92 12.11
C LEU A 23 7.72 16.86 13.12
N LEU A 24 7.40 16.78 14.41
CA LEU A 24 8.40 16.70 15.48
C LEU A 24 9.28 15.44 15.34
N PHE A 25 8.65 14.27 15.19
CA PHE A 25 9.39 13.02 15.04
C PHE A 25 10.17 12.97 13.72
N SER A 26 9.58 13.40 12.61
CA SER A 26 10.29 13.45 11.32
C SER A 26 11.53 14.35 11.40
N THR A 27 11.44 15.49 12.06
CA THR A 27 12.56 16.42 12.26
C THR A 27 13.66 15.79 13.13
N ALA A 28 13.28 15.14 14.24
CA ALA A 28 14.24 14.47 15.13
C ALA A 28 14.98 13.32 14.42
N PHE A 29 14.23 12.49 13.65
CA PHE A 29 14.83 11.40 12.88
C PHE A 29 15.72 11.93 11.74
N LEU A 30 15.34 13.00 11.08
CA LEU A 30 16.14 13.64 10.04
C LEU A 30 17.48 14.16 10.61
N LEU A 31 17.43 14.83 11.75
CA LEU A 31 18.65 15.26 12.46
C LEU A 31 19.54 14.08 12.85
N LEU A 32 18.96 13.02 13.39
CA LEU A 32 19.74 11.82 13.74
C LEU A 32 20.36 11.19 12.50
N TRP A 33 19.64 11.12 11.38
CA TRP A 33 20.19 10.60 10.13
C TRP A 33 21.36 11.46 9.61
N CYS A 34 21.26 12.78 9.66
CA CYS A 34 22.35 13.70 9.32
C CYS A 34 23.60 13.45 10.19
N LEU A 35 23.40 13.33 11.51
CA LEU A 35 24.49 13.06 12.46
C LEU A 35 25.12 11.69 12.21
N LEU A 36 24.30 10.66 11.95
CA LEU A 36 24.78 9.32 11.67
C LEU A 36 25.60 9.28 10.36
N CYS A 37 25.10 9.89 9.29
CA CYS A 37 25.80 9.99 8.01
C CYS A 37 27.17 10.67 8.18
N TRP A 38 27.20 11.78 8.92
CA TRP A 38 28.44 12.49 9.19
C TRP A 38 29.41 11.66 10.03
N TYR A 39 28.94 11.04 11.14
CA TYR A 39 29.82 10.24 11.99
C TYR A 39 30.29 8.98 11.29
N ALA A 40 29.43 8.25 10.62
CA ALA A 40 29.77 7.02 9.91
C ALA A 40 30.82 7.26 8.82
N SER A 41 30.58 8.24 7.94
CA SER A 41 31.53 8.58 6.87
C SER A 41 32.87 9.01 7.42
N ARG A 42 32.89 9.81 8.49
CA ARG A 42 34.12 10.24 9.14
C ARG A 42 34.91 9.05 9.72
N ILE A 43 34.25 8.15 10.44
CA ILE A 43 34.89 6.98 11.04
C ILE A 43 35.45 6.06 9.93
N ILE A 44 34.64 5.79 8.89
CA ILE A 44 35.07 4.95 7.76
C ILE A 44 36.29 5.54 7.08
N LEU A 45 36.28 6.85 6.78
CA LEU A 45 37.44 7.51 6.16
C LEU A 45 38.66 7.47 7.05
N GLN A 46 38.55 7.76 8.35
CA GLN A 46 39.66 7.69 9.30
C GLN A 46 40.25 6.28 9.44
N VAL A 47 39.40 5.23 9.33
CA VAL A 47 39.85 3.83 9.44
C VAL A 47 40.47 3.31 8.14
N LYS A 48 39.96 3.71 6.99
CA LYS A 48 40.34 3.13 5.68
C LYS A 48 41.40 3.93 4.94
N LEU A 49 41.56 5.25 5.21
CA LEU A 49 42.52 6.12 4.54
C LEU A 49 43.79 6.38 5.38
N LEU A 50 44.10 5.52 6.32
CA LEU A 50 45.30 5.64 7.17
C LEU A 50 46.62 5.40 6.45
N ASP A 51 46.57 4.85 5.24
CA ASP A 51 47.77 4.64 4.39
C ASP A 51 48.01 5.83 3.44
N VAL A 52 47.23 6.93 3.58
CA VAL A 52 47.44 8.16 2.81
C VAL A 52 48.60 8.96 3.46
N ASP A 53 49.50 9.47 2.61
CA ASP A 53 50.61 10.30 3.01
C ASP A 53 50.11 11.45 3.91
N PRO A 54 50.65 11.56 5.14
CA PRO A 54 50.24 12.61 6.08
C PRO A 54 50.49 14.03 5.55
N ASP A 55 51.36 14.18 4.57
CA ASP A 55 51.76 15.46 4.01
C ASP A 55 50.98 15.85 2.74
N ASP A 56 50.04 15.00 2.28
CA ASP A 56 49.15 15.34 1.16
C ASP A 56 48.02 16.30 1.60
N PRO A 57 48.12 17.61 1.23
CA PRO A 57 47.14 18.61 1.65
C PRO A 57 45.76 18.38 1.04
N LEU A 58 45.66 17.69 -0.12
CA LEU A 58 44.39 17.38 -0.77
C LEU A 58 43.67 16.29 0.00
N ALA A 59 44.36 15.22 0.35
CA ALA A 59 43.81 14.11 1.12
C ALA A 59 43.30 14.57 2.49
N LEU A 60 44.07 15.42 3.19
CA LEU A 60 43.64 15.99 4.47
C LEU A 60 42.37 16.84 4.35
N ARG A 61 42.28 17.66 3.29
CA ARG A 61 41.05 18.44 3.02
C ARG A 61 39.85 17.52 2.74
N LEU A 62 40.02 16.50 1.93
CA LEU A 62 38.93 15.55 1.59
C LEU A 62 38.45 14.81 2.82
N ILE A 63 39.31 14.31 3.69
CA ILE A 63 38.97 13.64 4.95
C ILE A 63 38.09 14.53 5.86
N VAL A 64 38.32 15.83 5.82
CA VAL A 64 37.59 16.80 6.64
C VAL A 64 36.23 17.19 6.00
N TRP A 65 36.19 17.41 4.69
CA TRP A 65 35.04 17.98 4.01
C TRP A 65 34.01 16.92 3.56
N ILE A 66 34.47 15.74 3.09
CA ILE A 66 33.56 14.68 2.64
C ILE A 66 32.52 14.32 3.71
N PRO A 67 32.88 14.05 4.99
CA PRO A 67 31.88 13.76 6.01
C PRO A 67 30.88 14.89 6.24
N ARG A 68 31.33 16.14 6.17
CA ARG A 68 30.45 17.31 6.34
C ARG A 68 29.44 17.41 5.24
N ILE A 69 29.86 17.19 3.99
CA ILE A 69 28.96 17.16 2.83
C ILE A 69 27.95 16.02 2.98
N ILE A 70 28.42 14.80 3.25
CA ILE A 70 27.58 13.61 3.44
C ILE A 70 26.54 13.81 4.56
N GLY A 71 26.95 14.49 5.65
CA GLY A 71 26.05 14.79 6.77
C GLY A 71 24.93 15.79 6.44
N ILE A 72 25.09 16.61 5.39
CA ILE A 72 24.08 17.60 4.96
C ILE A 72 23.17 17.04 3.84
N ILE A 73 23.60 16.01 3.11
CA ILE A 73 22.84 15.42 2.01
C ILE A 73 21.39 15.07 2.40
N PRO A 74 21.09 14.47 3.56
CA PRO A 74 19.70 14.17 3.95
C PRO A 74 18.80 15.41 3.98
N LEU A 75 19.30 16.54 4.47
CA LEU A 75 18.56 17.81 4.47
C LEU A 75 18.31 18.31 3.04
N LEU A 76 19.31 18.24 2.16
CA LEU A 76 19.17 18.66 0.76
C LEU A 76 18.14 17.82 0.01
N ILE A 77 18.09 16.50 0.30
CA ILE A 77 17.06 15.62 -0.28
C ILE A 77 15.65 16.06 0.14
N VAL A 78 15.44 16.35 1.43
CA VAL A 78 14.15 16.80 1.94
C VAL A 78 13.79 18.19 1.40
N ALA A 79 14.74 19.12 1.36
CA ALA A 79 14.52 20.44 0.76
C ALA A 79 14.14 20.37 -0.73
N GLY A 80 14.84 19.54 -1.50
CA GLY A 80 14.50 19.28 -2.90
C GLY A 80 13.11 18.67 -3.09
N ALA A 81 12.68 17.80 -2.16
CA ALA A 81 11.33 17.24 -2.17
C ALA A 81 10.25 18.31 -1.90
N LEU A 82 10.48 19.20 -0.94
CA LEU A 82 9.57 20.32 -0.65
C LEU A 82 9.49 21.29 -1.82
N ILE A 83 10.62 21.64 -2.44
CA ILE A 83 10.66 22.52 -3.63
C ILE A 83 9.87 21.88 -4.79
N ARG A 84 10.01 20.59 -5.01
CA ARG A 84 9.25 19.88 -6.03
C ARG A 84 7.75 19.85 -5.72
N ALA A 85 7.37 19.67 -4.47
CA ALA A 85 5.98 19.74 -4.03
C ALA A 85 5.38 21.13 -4.25
N ALA A 86 6.19 22.20 -4.14
CA ALA A 86 5.77 23.58 -4.35
C ALA A 86 5.07 23.82 -5.70
N GLY A 87 5.53 23.15 -6.78
CA GLY A 87 4.91 23.24 -8.10
C GLY A 87 3.49 22.67 -8.21
N LYS A 88 2.99 21.99 -7.16
CA LYS A 88 1.66 21.38 -7.10
C LYS A 88 0.75 22.03 -6.04
N ILE A 89 1.24 23.05 -5.33
CA ILE A 89 0.55 23.69 -4.20
C ILE A 89 -0.13 24.97 -4.66
N PRO A 90 -1.35 25.29 -4.17
CA PRO A 90 -2.01 26.55 -4.40
C PRO A 90 -1.17 27.74 -3.89
N ASN A 91 -1.20 28.86 -4.60
CA ASN A 91 -0.41 30.07 -4.29
C ASN A 91 -0.61 30.59 -2.85
N GLU A 92 -1.76 30.35 -2.26
CA GLU A 92 -2.10 30.77 -0.89
C GLU A 92 -1.23 30.08 0.19
N ARG A 93 -0.52 28.99 -0.14
CA ARG A 93 0.28 28.20 0.80
C ARG A 93 1.80 28.44 0.70
N TRP A 94 2.24 29.37 -0.12
CA TRP A 94 3.67 29.69 -0.26
C TRP A 94 4.33 30.14 1.05
N PHE A 95 3.58 30.79 1.93
CA PHE A 95 4.08 31.21 3.24
C PHE A 95 4.52 30.01 4.09
N THR A 96 3.69 28.97 4.19
CA THR A 96 4.01 27.75 4.95
C THR A 96 5.20 26.99 4.35
N LEU A 97 5.28 26.92 3.02
CA LEU A 97 6.44 26.35 2.32
C LEU A 97 7.72 27.10 2.68
N THR A 98 7.69 28.43 2.64
CA THR A 98 8.85 29.29 2.96
C THR A 98 9.30 29.05 4.40
N ILE A 99 8.39 28.95 5.37
CA ILE A 99 8.73 28.61 6.77
C ILE A 99 9.40 27.24 6.86
N ASN A 100 8.86 26.21 6.23
CA ASN A 100 9.46 24.87 6.26
C ASN A 100 10.86 24.85 5.65
N LEU A 101 11.09 25.54 4.53
CA LEU A 101 12.40 25.69 3.92
C LEU A 101 13.36 26.47 4.82
N LEU A 102 12.89 27.53 5.47
CA LEU A 102 13.69 28.32 6.43
C LEU A 102 14.13 27.46 7.62
N VAL A 103 13.23 26.63 8.17
CA VAL A 103 13.55 25.67 9.24
C VAL A 103 14.66 24.72 8.80
N LEU A 104 14.59 24.16 7.59
CA LEU A 104 15.64 23.29 7.07
C LEU A 104 16.98 24.04 6.86
N VAL A 105 16.95 25.29 6.40
CA VAL A 105 18.14 26.13 6.27
C VAL A 105 18.77 26.38 7.64
N VAL A 106 17.98 26.79 8.64
CA VAL A 106 18.46 26.99 10.02
C VAL A 106 19.04 25.70 10.59
N MET A 107 18.37 24.57 10.41
CA MET A 107 18.92 23.26 10.78
C MET A 107 20.27 22.98 10.12
N GLY A 108 20.37 23.24 8.81
CA GLY A 108 21.61 23.07 8.06
C GLY A 108 22.75 23.92 8.61
N ILE A 109 22.49 25.19 8.90
CA ILE A 109 23.47 26.12 9.50
C ILE A 109 23.90 25.61 10.89
N LEU A 110 22.95 25.21 11.73
CA LEU A 110 23.27 24.67 13.06
C LEU A 110 24.12 23.39 12.98
N LEU A 111 23.81 22.49 12.06
CA LEU A 111 24.62 21.29 11.82
C LEU A 111 26.03 21.64 11.34
N ILE A 112 26.18 22.58 10.40
CA ILE A 112 27.49 23.03 9.92
C ILE A 112 28.31 23.64 11.09
N ILE A 113 27.68 24.50 11.89
CA ILE A 113 28.34 25.08 13.08
C ILE A 113 28.75 23.99 14.06
N PHE A 114 27.87 23.01 14.29
CA PHE A 114 28.19 21.85 15.13
C PHE A 114 29.36 21.05 14.57
N PHE A 115 29.36 20.72 13.28
CA PHE A 115 30.45 19.98 12.65
C PHE A 115 31.80 20.75 12.68
N MET A 116 31.76 22.08 12.67
CA MET A 116 32.96 22.91 12.76
C MET A 116 33.45 23.10 14.20
N LYS A 117 32.53 23.36 15.14
CA LYS A 117 32.90 23.75 16.53
C LYS A 117 32.91 22.58 17.52
N ARG A 118 32.61 21.36 17.10
CA ARG A 118 32.47 20.18 17.98
C ARG A 118 33.69 19.93 18.88
N ALA A 119 34.94 20.22 18.39
CA ALA A 119 36.15 20.03 19.17
C ALA A 119 36.15 20.95 20.42
N LYS A 120 35.78 22.22 20.23
CA LYS A 120 35.64 23.19 21.32
C LYS A 120 34.49 22.82 22.28
N ILE A 121 33.36 22.28 21.73
CA ILE A 121 32.25 21.81 22.55
C ILE A 121 32.68 20.63 23.41
N ALA A 122 33.43 19.69 22.85
CA ALA A 122 33.90 18.52 23.59
C ALA A 122 34.97 18.89 24.63
N GLU A 123 35.82 19.86 24.34
CA GLU A 123 36.75 20.43 25.31
C GLU A 123 36.01 21.07 26.50
N ALA A 124 34.98 21.86 26.21
CA ALA A 124 34.11 22.45 27.24
C ALA A 124 33.34 21.39 28.08
N MET A 125 33.12 20.19 27.56
CA MET A 125 32.52 19.04 28.26
C MET A 125 33.56 18.12 28.93
N TYR A 126 34.81 18.56 29.11
CA TYR A 126 35.91 17.75 29.65
C TYR A 126 36.16 16.43 28.91
N ILE A 127 35.87 16.38 27.63
CA ILE A 127 36.10 15.21 26.78
C ILE A 127 37.42 15.41 26.04
N ASP A 128 38.44 14.63 26.38
CA ASP A 128 39.79 14.73 25.85
C ASP A 128 39.84 14.44 24.32
N PHE A 129 40.09 15.46 23.53
CA PHE A 129 40.28 15.40 22.06
C PHE A 129 41.75 15.46 21.71
N ALA A 130 42.51 14.41 21.97
CA ALA A 130 43.87 14.36 21.47
C ALA A 130 43.90 14.35 19.92
N PRO A 131 44.80 15.09 19.29
CA PRO A 131 44.95 15.11 17.83
C PRO A 131 45.12 13.69 17.29
N ALA A 132 44.36 13.37 16.23
CA ALA A 132 44.29 12.04 15.65
C ALA A 132 45.64 11.42 15.30
N HIS A 133 46.62 12.24 14.97
CA HIS A 133 47.90 11.82 14.42
C HIS A 133 48.81 11.05 15.39
N GLN A 134 48.80 11.32 16.68
CA GLN A 134 49.77 10.74 17.62
C GLN A 134 49.43 9.39 18.22
N ARG A 135 48.17 8.91 18.11
CA ARG A 135 47.71 7.67 18.77
C ARG A 135 47.44 6.51 17.82
N TYR A 136 47.54 6.71 16.49
CA TYR A 136 47.15 5.69 15.51
C TYR A 136 48.18 4.62 15.21
N THR A 137 49.44 4.86 15.53
CA THR A 137 50.55 3.98 15.16
C THR A 137 50.63 2.67 15.95
N ALA A 138 49.93 2.56 17.08
CA ALA A 138 50.08 1.40 17.99
C ALA A 138 48.97 0.32 17.85
N ALA A 139 47.88 0.55 17.08
CA ALA A 139 46.75 -0.38 17.04
C ALA A 139 46.67 -1.15 15.72
N ARG A 140 46.87 -2.49 15.77
CA ARG A 140 46.92 -3.38 14.59
C ARG A 140 45.56 -3.66 13.93
N THR A 141 44.42 -3.33 14.53
CA THR A 141 43.06 -3.61 13.96
C THR A 141 42.18 -2.36 13.92
N PRO A 142 41.34 -2.19 12.91
CA PRO A 142 40.42 -1.06 12.77
C PRO A 142 39.58 -0.80 14.02
N LEU A 143 39.11 -1.86 14.66
CA LEU A 143 38.31 -1.78 15.89
C LEU A 143 39.07 -1.23 17.08
N LYS A 144 40.34 -1.65 17.26
CA LYS A 144 41.20 -1.15 18.34
C LYS A 144 41.55 0.33 18.15
N ARG A 145 41.71 0.78 16.89
CA ARG A 145 41.94 2.18 16.55
C ARG A 145 40.72 3.06 16.88
N LEU A 146 39.51 2.59 16.55
CA LEU A 146 38.24 3.28 16.85
C LEU A 146 38.01 3.40 18.36
N TRP A 147 38.37 2.38 19.13
CA TRP A 147 38.24 2.31 20.58
C TRP A 147 39.33 3.04 21.34
N SER A 148 40.44 3.38 20.70
CA SER A 148 41.55 4.08 21.36
C SER A 148 41.26 5.54 21.72
N MET A 149 40.32 6.19 21.03
CA MET A 149 39.92 7.59 21.28
C MET A 149 38.70 7.70 22.16
N LYS A 150 38.83 8.27 23.36
CA LYS A 150 37.71 8.41 24.34
C LYS A 150 36.50 9.14 23.74
N ALA A 151 36.72 10.23 23.01
CA ALA A 151 35.67 11.01 22.37
C ALA A 151 34.93 10.23 21.28
N ASN A 152 35.63 9.45 20.44
CA ASN A 152 34.96 8.60 19.44
C ASN A 152 34.14 7.48 20.10
N ARG A 153 34.64 6.91 21.20
CA ARG A 153 33.90 5.90 21.98
C ARG A 153 32.60 6.47 22.55
N ILE A 154 32.65 7.65 23.16
CA ILE A 154 31.46 8.30 23.74
C ILE A 154 30.48 8.63 22.63
N ALA A 155 30.92 9.31 21.57
CA ALA A 155 30.05 9.70 20.47
C ALA A 155 29.43 8.47 19.77
N PHE A 156 30.21 7.43 19.50
CA PHE A 156 29.71 6.20 18.89
C PHE A 156 28.70 5.48 19.80
N ARG A 157 28.97 5.37 21.09
CA ARG A 157 28.02 4.79 22.06
C ARG A 157 26.74 5.61 22.13
N SER A 158 26.84 6.94 22.19
CA SER A 158 25.66 7.82 22.22
C SER A 158 24.78 7.67 20.98
N ILE A 159 25.42 7.60 19.79
CA ILE A 159 24.69 7.36 18.53
C ILE A 159 24.05 5.97 18.52
N LEU A 160 24.76 4.92 18.94
CA LEU A 160 24.21 3.58 19.03
C LEU A 160 23.01 3.51 19.99
N ILE A 161 23.12 4.15 21.15
CA ILE A 161 22.01 4.23 22.11
C ILE A 161 20.83 4.98 21.48
N ALA A 162 21.06 6.13 20.86
CA ALA A 162 20.00 6.90 20.20
C ALA A 162 19.32 6.09 19.10
N VAL A 163 20.10 5.42 18.26
CA VAL A 163 19.57 4.54 17.21
C VAL A 163 18.82 3.37 17.81
N ALA A 164 19.35 2.72 18.84
CA ALA A 164 18.67 1.61 19.51
C ALA A 164 17.33 2.05 20.09
N VAL A 165 17.30 3.18 20.81
CA VAL A 165 16.07 3.73 21.40
C VAL A 165 15.04 4.08 20.32
N MET A 166 15.46 4.62 19.17
CA MET A 166 14.56 5.01 18.10
C MET A 166 14.12 3.84 17.22
N ILE A 167 14.95 2.82 17.05
CA ILE A 167 14.70 1.68 16.13
C ILE A 167 14.08 0.47 16.84
N ALA A 168 14.50 0.17 18.06
CA ALA A 168 13.96 -0.98 18.80
C ALA A 168 12.42 -1.02 18.88
N PRO A 169 11.72 0.13 19.09
CA PRO A 169 10.26 0.12 19.12
C PRO A 169 9.60 -0.41 17.85
N PHE A 170 10.23 -0.29 16.68
CA PHE A 170 9.69 -0.85 15.44
C PHE A 170 9.64 -2.38 15.44
N PHE A 171 10.51 -3.05 16.19
CA PHE A 171 10.48 -4.50 16.34
C PHE A 171 9.46 -4.96 17.39
N PHE A 172 9.36 -4.24 18.50
CA PHE A 172 8.58 -4.68 19.67
C PHE A 172 7.18 -4.06 19.75
N LEU A 173 7.01 -2.80 19.32
CA LEU A 173 5.78 -2.04 19.49
C LEU A 173 4.95 -1.89 18.21
N LEU A 174 5.35 -2.52 17.10
CA LEU A 174 4.65 -2.39 15.82
C LEU A 174 3.20 -2.90 15.91
N LYS A 175 2.95 -3.94 16.70
CA LYS A 175 1.60 -4.47 16.97
C LYS A 175 0.67 -3.43 17.59
N PHE A 176 1.20 -2.48 18.35
CA PHE A 176 0.43 -1.44 19.06
C PHE A 176 0.21 -0.17 18.24
N GLY A 177 0.46 -0.21 16.94
CA GLY A 177 0.28 0.95 16.06
C GLY A 177 1.36 2.02 16.16
N TYR A 178 2.52 1.70 16.76
CA TYR A 178 3.63 2.63 16.95
C TYR A 178 4.02 3.36 15.65
N ALA A 179 4.11 2.65 14.53
CA ALA A 179 4.45 3.25 13.25
C ALA A 179 3.46 4.33 12.79
N ARG A 180 2.15 4.13 13.06
CA ARG A 180 1.12 5.12 12.71
C ARG A 180 1.19 6.38 13.57
N MET A 181 1.61 6.25 14.83
CA MET A 181 1.81 7.42 15.70
C MET A 181 2.93 8.33 15.20
N LEU A 182 3.88 7.78 14.47
CA LEU A 182 5.04 8.50 13.95
C LEU A 182 4.83 9.02 12.52
N GLY A 183 3.95 8.40 11.76
CA GLY A 183 3.66 8.70 10.35
C GLY A 183 4.67 8.11 9.36
N PRO A 184 4.28 8.02 8.07
CA PRO A 184 5.04 7.27 7.06
C PRO A 184 6.44 7.85 6.78
N ALA A 185 6.63 9.17 6.85
CA ALA A 185 7.94 9.78 6.63
C ALA A 185 8.93 9.46 7.75
N THR A 186 8.48 9.49 9.00
CA THR A 186 9.34 9.12 10.14
C THR A 186 9.77 7.66 10.03
N VAL A 187 8.86 6.78 9.61
CA VAL A 187 9.17 5.36 9.37
C VAL A 187 10.22 5.19 8.28
N LEU A 188 10.12 5.92 7.18
CA LEU A 188 11.13 5.91 6.12
C LEU A 188 12.49 6.43 6.61
N LEU A 189 12.51 7.52 7.36
CA LEU A 189 13.73 8.05 7.97
C LEU A 189 14.35 7.04 8.93
N ALA A 190 13.55 6.36 9.74
CA ALA A 190 14.02 5.26 10.59
C ALA A 190 14.67 4.14 9.76
N GLY A 191 14.09 3.80 8.63
CA GLY A 191 14.67 2.87 7.67
C GLY A 191 16.03 3.33 7.14
N PHE A 192 16.14 4.57 6.72
CA PHE A 192 17.42 5.13 6.27
C PHE A 192 18.48 5.15 7.36
N ILE A 193 18.11 5.48 8.60
CA ILE A 193 18.99 5.40 9.77
C ILE A 193 19.48 3.95 9.96
N PHE A 194 18.54 2.99 9.96
CA PHE A 194 18.86 1.57 10.14
C PHE A 194 19.83 1.06 9.06
N PHE A 195 19.52 1.28 7.78
CA PHE A 195 20.40 0.85 6.69
C PHE A 195 21.75 1.59 6.70
N THR A 196 21.75 2.89 7.00
CA THR A 196 23.02 3.65 7.12
C THR A 196 23.89 3.06 8.22
N LEU A 197 23.32 2.70 9.37
CA LEU A 197 24.06 2.04 10.45
C LEU A 197 24.58 0.68 10.02
N VAL A 198 23.73 -0.19 9.50
CA VAL A 198 24.09 -1.55 9.07
C VAL A 198 25.19 -1.50 8.01
N LEU A 199 25.01 -0.72 6.94
CA LEU A 199 26.01 -0.59 5.87
C LEU A 199 27.33 0.02 6.38
N SER A 200 27.27 0.95 7.33
CA SER A 200 28.48 1.54 7.94
C SER A 200 29.24 0.53 8.79
N LEU A 201 28.53 -0.30 9.55
CA LEU A 201 29.13 -1.40 10.30
C LEU A 201 29.79 -2.41 9.33
N PHE A 202 29.09 -2.79 8.27
CA PHE A 202 29.68 -3.63 7.22
C PHE A 202 30.94 -3.01 6.63
N ALA A 203 30.91 -1.74 6.25
CA ALA A 203 32.07 -1.04 5.70
C ALA A 203 33.26 -0.99 6.67
N LEU A 204 33.00 -0.93 7.98
CA LEU A 204 34.06 -0.91 9.00
C LEU A 204 34.68 -2.28 9.24
N PHE A 205 33.86 -3.34 9.34
CA PHE A 205 34.31 -4.67 9.76
C PHE A 205 34.73 -5.56 8.60
N ILE A 206 34.20 -5.35 7.40
CA ILE A 206 34.48 -6.20 6.24
C ILE A 206 35.50 -5.51 5.33
N ASN A 207 36.60 -6.20 5.10
CA ASN A 207 37.52 -5.80 4.06
C ASN A 207 37.04 -6.36 2.72
N PHE A 208 36.30 -5.56 1.95
CA PHE A 208 35.66 -5.97 0.69
C PHE A 208 36.59 -6.58 -0.34
N ARG A 209 37.90 -6.22 -0.28
CA ARG A 209 38.93 -6.73 -1.22
C ARG A 209 39.42 -8.16 -0.87
N GLN A 210 39.23 -8.59 0.36
CA GLN A 210 39.86 -9.83 0.86
C GLN A 210 38.86 -10.82 1.49
N SER A 211 37.59 -10.40 1.68
CA SER A 211 36.63 -11.24 2.39
C SER A 211 35.47 -11.66 1.48
N PRO A 212 35.18 -12.97 1.34
CA PRO A 212 34.02 -13.47 0.63
C PRO A 212 32.71 -13.27 1.41
N ALA A 213 32.74 -12.52 2.52
CA ALA A 213 31.61 -12.39 3.45
C ALA A 213 30.30 -11.96 2.77
N PHE A 214 30.36 -11.12 1.74
CA PHE A 214 29.18 -10.75 0.97
C PHE A 214 28.56 -11.92 0.22
N LEU A 215 29.40 -12.76 -0.39
CA LEU A 215 28.95 -13.96 -1.09
C LEU A 215 28.37 -14.98 -0.09
N VAL A 216 29.01 -15.12 1.07
CA VAL A 216 28.51 -16.03 2.12
C VAL A 216 27.17 -15.55 2.68
N ILE A 217 27.04 -14.26 3.01
CA ILE A 217 25.77 -13.70 3.50
C ILE A 217 24.69 -13.75 2.41
N GLY A 218 25.02 -13.37 1.18
CA GLY A 218 24.09 -13.48 0.05
C GLY A 218 23.64 -14.91 -0.20
N GLY A 219 24.58 -15.86 -0.21
CA GLY A 219 24.29 -17.30 -0.33
C GLY A 219 23.43 -17.81 0.83
N TYR A 220 23.71 -17.38 2.07
CA TYR A 220 22.88 -17.71 3.22
C TYR A 220 21.43 -17.19 3.06
N ILE A 221 21.26 -15.92 2.67
CA ILE A 221 19.93 -15.33 2.45
C ILE A 221 19.18 -16.08 1.35
N VAL A 222 19.84 -16.43 0.24
CA VAL A 222 19.24 -17.21 -0.84
C VAL A 222 18.83 -18.60 -0.34
N LEU A 223 19.70 -19.27 0.40
CA LEU A 223 19.40 -20.59 0.97
C LEU A 223 18.20 -20.52 1.92
N VAL A 224 18.20 -19.57 2.85
CA VAL A 224 17.12 -19.41 3.83
C VAL A 224 15.80 -19.03 3.14
N SER A 225 15.84 -18.28 2.03
CA SER A 225 14.63 -17.89 1.30
C SER A 225 13.82 -19.06 0.74
N THR A 226 14.42 -20.25 0.63
CA THR A 226 13.72 -21.46 0.16
C THR A 226 12.75 -22.06 1.20
N CYS A 227 12.91 -21.71 2.47
CA CYS A 227 12.14 -22.32 3.56
C CYS A 227 11.45 -21.33 4.51
N ASN A 228 11.69 -20.02 4.36
CA ASN A 228 11.22 -19.02 5.30
C ASN A 228 10.06 -18.13 4.79
N ASP A 229 9.33 -18.58 3.78
CA ASP A 229 8.18 -17.83 3.26
C ASP A 229 7.07 -17.76 4.32
N ASN A 230 6.88 -16.56 4.87
CA ASN A 230 5.88 -16.22 5.88
C ASN A 230 4.64 -15.53 5.31
N SER A 231 4.43 -15.64 3.99
CA SER A 231 3.33 -14.99 3.27
C SER A 231 2.08 -15.87 3.14
N ALA A 232 2.01 -17.00 3.83
CA ALA A 232 0.88 -17.94 3.76
C ALA A 232 -0.46 -17.24 4.01
N VAL A 233 -1.49 -17.66 3.25
CA VAL A 233 -2.87 -17.21 3.46
C VAL A 233 -3.30 -17.57 4.88
N ARG A 234 -3.81 -16.59 5.63
CA ARG A 234 -4.37 -16.82 6.96
C ARG A 234 -5.75 -17.46 6.84
N LEU A 235 -5.87 -18.68 7.28
CA LEU A 235 -7.13 -19.43 7.30
C LEU A 235 -7.83 -19.24 8.64
N ILE A 236 -9.15 -19.27 8.62
CA ILE A 236 -9.95 -19.36 9.85
C ILE A 236 -10.20 -20.85 10.10
N PRO A 237 -9.87 -21.36 11.30
CA PRO A 237 -10.16 -22.74 11.64
C PRO A 237 -11.65 -23.02 11.48
N ALA A 238 -12.00 -23.86 10.51
CA ALA A 238 -13.39 -24.23 10.26
C ALA A 238 -13.73 -25.52 11.01
N THR A 239 -14.89 -25.50 11.64
CA THR A 239 -15.50 -26.71 12.23
C THR A 239 -16.30 -27.51 11.20
N GLN A 240 -16.57 -26.93 10.03
CA GLN A 240 -17.36 -27.54 8.95
C GLN A 240 -16.80 -27.17 7.57
N THR A 241 -17.04 -28.03 6.57
CA THR A 241 -16.76 -27.73 5.16
C THR A 241 -17.53 -26.50 4.69
N VAL A 242 -16.85 -25.63 3.99
CA VAL A 242 -17.43 -24.40 3.43
C VAL A 242 -18.45 -24.75 2.33
N GLN A 243 -19.73 -24.79 2.69
CA GLN A 243 -20.81 -24.92 1.72
C GLN A 243 -21.26 -23.54 1.23
N ARG A 244 -21.28 -23.34 -0.08
CA ARG A 244 -21.69 -22.10 -0.73
C ARG A 244 -22.76 -22.40 -1.78
N GLU A 245 -23.72 -21.49 -1.91
CA GLU A 245 -24.69 -21.54 -3.00
C GLU A 245 -23.99 -21.36 -4.34
N THR A 246 -24.50 -22.03 -5.38
CA THR A 246 -24.10 -21.74 -6.76
C THR A 246 -24.66 -20.39 -7.19
N ILE A 247 -24.09 -19.79 -8.24
CA ILE A 247 -24.59 -18.53 -8.83
C ILE A 247 -26.08 -18.67 -9.20
N ARG A 248 -26.45 -19.80 -9.77
CA ARG A 248 -27.86 -20.10 -10.14
C ARG A 248 -28.80 -20.12 -8.94
N GLU A 249 -28.48 -20.92 -7.93
CA GLU A 249 -29.30 -21.07 -6.73
C GLU A 249 -29.50 -19.74 -6.01
N ASN A 250 -28.44 -18.99 -5.86
CA ASN A 250 -28.46 -17.68 -5.23
C ASN A 250 -29.26 -16.68 -6.05
N PHE A 251 -29.05 -16.62 -7.38
CA PHE A 251 -29.78 -15.69 -8.25
C PHE A 251 -31.29 -15.94 -8.23
N ILE A 252 -31.74 -17.20 -8.33
CA ILE A 252 -33.16 -17.53 -8.28
C ILE A 252 -33.80 -17.06 -6.96
N LYS A 253 -33.14 -17.31 -5.83
CA LYS A 253 -33.61 -16.85 -4.50
C LYS A 253 -33.63 -15.33 -4.38
N TRP A 254 -32.62 -14.66 -4.93
CA TRP A 254 -32.45 -13.22 -4.85
C TRP A 254 -33.43 -12.45 -5.76
N ILE A 255 -33.71 -12.96 -6.96
CA ILE A 255 -34.58 -12.30 -7.95
C ILE A 255 -36.07 -12.51 -7.67
N GLN A 256 -36.47 -13.65 -7.11
CA GLN A 256 -37.87 -14.04 -6.90
C GLN A 256 -38.72 -12.96 -6.20
N PRO A 257 -38.32 -12.36 -5.06
CA PRO A 257 -39.11 -11.32 -4.39
C PRO A 257 -39.29 -10.07 -5.28
N LYS A 258 -38.27 -9.73 -6.10
CA LYS A 258 -38.31 -8.59 -7.00
C LYS A 258 -39.25 -8.81 -8.19
N MET A 259 -39.31 -10.04 -8.68
CA MET A 259 -40.24 -10.41 -9.75
C MET A 259 -41.72 -10.43 -9.28
N GLN A 260 -41.93 -10.58 -7.98
CA GLN A 260 -43.27 -10.53 -7.38
C GLN A 260 -43.71 -9.11 -7.01
N SER A 261 -42.83 -8.10 -7.10
CA SER A 261 -43.20 -6.69 -6.85
C SER A 261 -44.21 -6.18 -7.87
N THR A 262 -44.81 -5.00 -7.64
CA THR A 262 -45.75 -4.35 -8.56
C THR A 262 -45.12 -3.68 -9.76
N ASP A 263 -43.78 -3.53 -9.75
CA ASP A 263 -43.03 -2.86 -10.81
C ASP A 263 -43.16 -3.61 -12.15
N SER A 264 -43.31 -2.90 -13.24
CA SER A 264 -43.39 -3.48 -14.59
C SER A 264 -42.07 -4.04 -15.10
N MET A 265 -40.96 -3.57 -14.56
CA MET A 265 -39.58 -3.92 -14.95
C MET A 265 -38.66 -3.99 -13.72
N VAL A 266 -37.80 -4.98 -13.67
CA VAL A 266 -36.80 -5.15 -12.62
C VAL A 266 -35.41 -4.73 -13.15
N THR A 267 -34.76 -3.82 -12.48
CA THR A 267 -33.35 -3.44 -12.78
C THR A 267 -32.41 -4.11 -11.80
N ILE A 268 -31.38 -4.79 -12.30
CA ILE A 268 -30.31 -5.39 -11.51
C ILE A 268 -28.99 -4.76 -11.88
N TYR A 269 -28.13 -4.52 -10.90
CA TYR A 269 -26.81 -3.95 -11.09
C TYR A 269 -25.73 -5.01 -10.88
N LEU A 270 -24.78 -5.04 -11.82
CA LEU A 270 -23.47 -5.66 -11.66
C LEU A 270 -22.45 -4.52 -11.56
N VAL A 271 -21.74 -4.45 -10.45
CA VAL A 271 -20.77 -3.39 -10.22
C VAL A 271 -19.37 -3.93 -10.51
N ALA A 272 -18.59 -3.22 -11.31
CA ALA A 272 -17.17 -3.46 -11.50
C ALA A 272 -16.39 -2.33 -10.82
N ALA A 273 -15.37 -2.66 -10.02
CA ALA A 273 -14.59 -1.71 -9.26
C ALA A 273 -13.09 -1.83 -9.61
N GLU A 274 -12.58 -0.75 -10.23
CA GLU A 274 -11.20 -0.67 -10.74
C GLU A 274 -10.16 -0.67 -9.60
N GLY A 275 -9.02 -1.34 -9.84
CA GLY A 275 -7.86 -1.31 -8.97
C GLY A 275 -7.16 0.05 -8.92
N GLY A 276 -6.32 0.26 -7.92
CA GLY A 276 -5.55 1.51 -7.76
C GLY A 276 -5.27 1.90 -6.31
N GLY A 277 -4.86 0.96 -5.49
CA GLY A 277 -4.45 1.16 -4.10
C GLY A 277 -5.51 1.83 -3.23
N ILE A 278 -5.06 2.62 -2.24
CA ILE A 278 -5.98 3.30 -1.30
C ILE A 278 -6.92 4.29 -1.99
N ARG A 279 -6.48 4.92 -3.09
CA ARG A 279 -7.31 5.85 -3.87
C ARG A 279 -8.56 5.15 -4.38
N ALA A 280 -8.38 3.99 -5.02
CA ALA A 280 -9.48 3.18 -5.54
C ALA A 280 -10.32 2.59 -4.40
N ALA A 281 -9.71 2.15 -3.31
CA ALA A 281 -10.41 1.61 -2.16
C ALA A 281 -11.34 2.67 -1.53
N THR A 282 -10.82 3.87 -1.30
CA THR A 282 -11.60 4.99 -0.76
C THR A 282 -12.71 5.42 -1.72
N PHE A 283 -12.39 5.60 -3.02
CA PHE A 283 -13.36 6.02 -4.02
C PHE A 283 -14.51 5.02 -4.17
N THR A 284 -14.19 3.72 -4.30
CA THR A 284 -15.18 2.65 -4.41
C THR A 284 -16.08 2.57 -3.17
N ALA A 285 -15.48 2.51 -1.99
CA ALA A 285 -16.25 2.36 -0.75
C ALA A 285 -17.17 3.57 -0.47
N VAL A 286 -16.65 4.79 -0.65
CA VAL A 286 -17.42 6.02 -0.46
C VAL A 286 -18.51 6.16 -1.52
N ALA A 287 -18.23 5.80 -2.78
CA ALA A 287 -19.22 5.82 -3.86
C ALA A 287 -20.40 4.87 -3.58
N LEU A 288 -20.12 3.62 -3.22
CA LEU A 288 -21.14 2.64 -2.87
C LEU A 288 -22.01 3.09 -1.69
N LYS A 289 -21.37 3.62 -0.63
CA LYS A 289 -22.07 4.20 0.51
C LYS A 289 -22.98 5.35 0.08
N LYS A 290 -22.44 6.28 -0.71
CA LYS A 290 -23.18 7.47 -1.14
C LYS A 290 -24.34 7.17 -2.06
N MET A 291 -24.21 6.16 -2.91
CA MET A 291 -25.33 5.68 -3.76
C MET A 291 -26.50 5.19 -2.92
N GLU A 292 -26.24 4.43 -1.85
CA GLU A 292 -27.30 3.97 -0.94
C GLU A 292 -27.88 5.13 -0.11
N GLU A 293 -27.08 6.12 0.29
CA GLU A 293 -27.56 7.31 1.00
C GLU A 293 -28.48 8.19 0.13
N LEU A 294 -28.12 8.38 -1.15
CA LEU A 294 -28.91 9.20 -2.09
C LEU A 294 -30.15 8.47 -2.59
N GLN A 295 -30.10 7.17 -2.74
CA GLN A 295 -31.20 6.33 -3.16
C GLN A 295 -31.33 5.13 -2.21
N PRO A 296 -32.04 5.27 -1.09
CA PRO A 296 -32.26 4.17 -0.16
C PRO A 296 -32.85 2.94 -0.86
N GLY A 297 -32.26 1.78 -0.61
CA GLY A 297 -32.60 0.53 -1.30
C GLY A 297 -31.91 0.34 -2.66
N PHE A 298 -30.96 1.21 -3.03
CA PHE A 298 -30.14 1.01 -4.23
C PHE A 298 -29.37 -0.33 -4.17
N MET A 299 -28.76 -0.62 -3.01
CA MET A 299 -27.99 -1.86 -2.82
C MET A 299 -28.85 -3.13 -2.90
N ASP A 300 -30.15 -3.05 -2.68
CA ASP A 300 -31.06 -4.18 -2.89
C ASP A 300 -31.19 -4.55 -4.38
N LYS A 301 -30.83 -3.64 -5.29
CA LYS A 301 -30.78 -3.87 -6.74
C LYS A 301 -29.39 -4.34 -7.21
N VAL A 302 -28.36 -4.24 -6.38
CA VAL A 302 -27.01 -4.70 -6.71
C VAL A 302 -26.89 -6.19 -6.43
N TYR A 303 -26.76 -6.98 -7.49
CA TYR A 303 -26.60 -8.43 -7.36
C TYR A 303 -25.19 -8.80 -6.93
N ALA A 304 -24.18 -8.20 -7.60
CA ALA A 304 -22.78 -8.53 -7.33
C ALA A 304 -21.85 -7.33 -7.56
N ILE A 305 -20.73 -7.34 -6.82
CA ILE A 305 -19.61 -6.41 -6.99
C ILE A 305 -18.37 -7.23 -7.35
N SER A 306 -17.78 -6.93 -8.50
CA SER A 306 -16.50 -7.47 -8.96
C SER A 306 -15.42 -6.45 -8.73
N GLY A 307 -14.52 -6.70 -7.79
CA GLY A 307 -13.45 -5.77 -7.42
C GLY A 307 -12.06 -6.32 -7.68
N VAL A 308 -11.15 -5.44 -8.09
CA VAL A 308 -9.72 -5.74 -8.31
C VAL A 308 -8.88 -4.82 -7.44
N SER A 309 -7.80 -5.33 -6.82
CA SER A 309 -6.85 -4.51 -6.06
C SER A 309 -7.56 -3.56 -5.07
N GLY A 310 -7.26 -2.26 -5.10
CA GLY A 310 -7.94 -1.28 -4.26
C GLY A 310 -9.46 -1.29 -4.39
N GLY A 311 -10.03 -1.49 -5.60
CA GLY A 311 -11.47 -1.61 -5.80
C GLY A 311 -12.07 -2.80 -5.05
N GLY A 312 -11.38 -3.95 -5.02
CA GLY A 312 -11.76 -5.13 -4.23
C GLY A 312 -11.68 -4.88 -2.72
N VAL A 313 -10.63 -4.17 -2.27
CA VAL A 313 -10.49 -3.76 -0.85
C VAL A 313 -11.65 -2.85 -0.45
N GLY A 314 -11.96 -1.82 -1.24
CA GLY A 314 -13.09 -0.91 -0.98
C GLY A 314 -14.43 -1.63 -0.96
N SER A 315 -14.62 -2.64 -1.84
CA SER A 315 -15.83 -3.48 -1.87
C SER A 315 -15.98 -4.31 -0.59
N CYS A 316 -14.88 -4.88 -0.08
CA CYS A 316 -14.89 -5.63 1.19
C CYS A 316 -15.20 -4.72 2.39
N PHE A 317 -14.61 -3.52 2.46
CA PHE A 317 -14.95 -2.53 3.48
C PHE A 317 -16.42 -2.15 3.45
N TYR A 318 -16.95 -1.90 2.25
CA TYR A 318 -18.36 -1.54 2.10
C TYR A 318 -19.28 -2.69 2.49
N ALA A 319 -19.00 -3.93 2.07
CA ALA A 319 -19.80 -5.10 2.43
C ALA A 319 -19.85 -5.34 3.95
N ALA A 320 -18.70 -5.18 4.63
CA ALA A 320 -18.63 -5.24 6.09
C ALA A 320 -19.48 -4.14 6.74
N TYR A 321 -19.32 -2.90 6.28
CA TYR A 321 -20.10 -1.75 6.74
C TYR A 321 -21.61 -1.95 6.53
N ARG A 322 -22.01 -2.44 5.35
CA ARG A 322 -23.41 -2.72 5.03
C ARG A 322 -24.00 -3.81 5.94
N LYS A 323 -23.26 -4.90 6.17
CA LYS A 323 -23.69 -5.94 7.13
C LYS A 323 -23.91 -5.33 8.50
N ASP A 324 -22.96 -4.54 9.02
CA ASP A 324 -23.03 -3.96 10.36
C ASP A 324 -24.18 -2.95 10.49
N GLN A 325 -24.46 -2.16 9.45
CA GLN A 325 -25.68 -1.33 9.39
C GLN A 325 -26.95 -2.16 9.49
N LEU A 326 -27.04 -3.24 8.72
CA LEU A 326 -28.24 -4.10 8.69
C LEU A 326 -28.48 -4.84 10.01
N THR A 327 -27.41 -5.14 10.74
CA THR A 327 -27.49 -5.85 12.03
C THR A 327 -27.66 -4.92 13.22
N GLY A 328 -27.58 -3.59 13.02
CA GLY A 328 -27.65 -2.60 14.13
C GLY A 328 -26.37 -2.51 14.94
N ALA A 329 -25.21 -2.94 14.39
CA ALA A 329 -23.93 -2.90 15.10
C ALA A 329 -23.49 -1.48 15.47
N PHE A 330 -24.05 -0.46 14.80
CA PHE A 330 -23.76 0.95 15.03
C PHE A 330 -24.78 1.68 15.92
N ASP A 331 -25.80 0.96 16.42
CA ASP A 331 -26.82 1.56 17.24
C ASP A 331 -26.21 2.10 18.56
N GLY A 332 -26.44 3.38 18.81
CA GLY A 332 -25.86 4.07 19.98
C GLY A 332 -24.51 4.74 19.77
N PHE A 333 -23.89 4.61 18.59
CA PHE A 333 -22.65 5.30 18.25
C PHE A 333 -22.90 6.55 17.39
N PRO A 334 -22.01 7.60 17.46
CA PRO A 334 -22.13 8.79 16.62
C PRO A 334 -21.95 8.45 15.14
N SER A 335 -22.50 9.31 14.28
CA SER A 335 -22.58 9.19 12.81
C SER A 335 -21.57 8.23 12.16
N SER A 336 -22.04 7.03 11.81
CA SER A 336 -21.22 5.99 11.18
C SER A 336 -20.76 6.35 9.75
N SER A 337 -21.42 7.28 9.07
CA SER A 337 -21.10 7.66 7.69
C SER A 337 -19.76 8.37 7.56
N ALA A 338 -19.49 9.41 8.35
CA ALA A 338 -18.20 10.10 8.34
C ALA A 338 -17.09 9.21 8.91
N ALA A 339 -17.39 8.42 9.95
CA ALA A 339 -16.45 7.47 10.52
C ALA A 339 -16.04 6.37 9.52
N PHE A 340 -16.95 5.97 8.64
CA PHE A 340 -16.62 5.03 7.55
C PHE A 340 -15.63 5.63 6.55
N ASP A 341 -15.80 6.90 6.17
CA ASP A 341 -14.87 7.59 5.27
C ASP A 341 -13.46 7.67 5.87
N GLU A 342 -13.36 7.92 7.18
CA GLU A 342 -12.09 7.88 7.90
C GLU A 342 -11.50 6.46 7.97
N THR A 343 -12.35 5.46 8.13
CA THR A 343 -11.96 4.05 8.20
C THR A 343 -11.22 3.61 6.95
N VAL A 344 -11.80 3.88 5.77
CA VAL A 344 -11.27 3.40 4.47
C VAL A 344 -10.09 4.22 3.97
N SER A 345 -9.87 5.40 4.51
CA SER A 345 -8.80 6.34 4.11
C SER A 345 -7.70 6.53 5.15
N ALA A 346 -7.67 5.70 6.19
CA ALA A 346 -6.68 5.78 7.27
C ALA A 346 -5.25 5.50 6.77
N ASP A 347 -4.26 5.82 7.61
CA ASP A 347 -2.86 5.52 7.32
C ASP A 347 -2.57 4.01 7.48
N PHE A 348 -2.49 3.31 6.37
CA PHE A 348 -2.07 1.91 6.29
C PHE A 348 -0.60 1.76 5.87
N LEU A 349 -0.01 2.82 5.29
CA LEU A 349 1.34 2.82 4.76
C LEU A 349 2.39 2.74 5.87
N SER A 350 2.20 3.43 6.98
CA SER A 350 3.18 3.47 8.07
C SER A 350 3.48 2.09 8.63
N SER A 351 2.44 1.31 8.94
CA SER A 351 2.60 -0.07 9.46
C SER A 351 3.21 -1.01 8.43
N LEU A 352 2.77 -0.89 7.17
CA LEU A 352 3.28 -1.70 6.06
C LEU A 352 4.77 -1.40 5.79
N THR A 353 5.15 -0.12 5.74
CA THR A 353 6.54 0.31 5.51
C THR A 353 7.45 -0.13 6.66
N ALA A 354 6.98 -0.02 7.91
CA ALA A 354 7.75 -0.47 9.06
C ALA A 354 7.98 -1.99 9.02
N ALA A 355 6.96 -2.76 8.67
CA ALA A 355 7.10 -4.20 8.50
C ALA A 355 8.08 -4.54 7.36
N PHE A 356 7.99 -3.87 6.21
CA PHE A 356 8.91 -4.06 5.09
C PHE A 356 10.37 -3.77 5.47
N VAL A 357 10.61 -2.66 6.18
CA VAL A 357 11.96 -2.22 6.55
C VAL A 357 12.57 -3.06 7.67
N PHE A 358 11.78 -3.42 8.69
CA PHE A 358 12.33 -4.06 9.89
C PHE A 358 12.00 -5.55 9.97
N HIS A 359 10.74 -5.92 9.86
CA HIS A 359 10.29 -7.30 10.05
C HIS A 359 10.71 -8.22 8.91
N ASP A 360 10.52 -7.80 7.65
CA ASP A 360 10.92 -8.61 6.49
C ASP A 360 12.44 -8.83 6.46
N ASN A 361 13.25 -7.79 6.80
CA ASN A 361 14.69 -7.94 6.86
C ASN A 361 15.13 -8.88 8.00
N LEU A 362 14.41 -8.89 9.12
CA LEU A 362 14.64 -9.86 10.18
C LEU A 362 14.25 -11.27 9.71
N GLN A 363 13.10 -11.43 9.07
CA GLN A 363 12.64 -12.71 8.53
C GLN A 363 13.63 -13.34 7.54
N ARG A 364 14.26 -12.51 6.69
CA ARG A 364 15.28 -12.99 5.72
C ARG A 364 16.50 -13.65 6.37
N LEU A 365 16.76 -13.39 7.64
CA LEU A 365 17.85 -13.99 8.40
C LEU A 365 17.43 -15.22 9.20
N ILE A 366 16.13 -15.52 9.28
CA ILE A 366 15.56 -16.60 10.08
C ILE A 366 15.08 -17.71 9.15
N PRO A 367 15.54 -18.96 9.30
CA PRO A 367 15.21 -20.07 8.40
C PRO A 367 13.80 -20.64 8.62
N ILE A 368 13.02 -20.10 9.55
CA ILE A 368 11.67 -20.54 9.88
C ILE A 368 10.70 -19.41 9.55
N PRO A 369 9.55 -19.66 8.88
CA PRO A 369 8.55 -18.64 8.62
C PRO A 369 7.86 -18.22 9.92
N ILE A 370 7.89 -16.91 10.21
CA ILE A 370 7.23 -16.31 11.38
C ILE A 370 6.10 -15.41 10.87
N GLU A 371 4.85 -15.84 11.06
CA GLU A 371 3.67 -15.10 10.61
C GLU A 371 3.59 -13.68 11.19
N GLY A 372 4.02 -13.50 12.45
CA GLY A 372 4.07 -12.19 13.11
C GLY A 372 5.00 -11.18 12.45
N LEU A 373 5.96 -11.63 11.62
CA LEU A 373 6.87 -10.79 10.85
C LEU A 373 6.36 -10.51 9.42
N SER A 374 5.26 -11.12 8.98
CA SER A 374 4.71 -10.90 7.64
C SER A 374 4.17 -9.48 7.49
N ARG A 375 4.68 -8.74 6.51
CA ARG A 375 4.16 -7.39 6.18
C ARG A 375 2.73 -7.43 5.66
N ASN A 376 2.35 -8.52 4.99
CA ASN A 376 0.98 -8.73 4.53
C ASN A 376 0.01 -8.77 5.70
N ASN A 377 0.35 -9.54 6.73
CA ASN A 377 -0.46 -9.63 7.95
C ASN A 377 -0.57 -8.26 8.65
N LYS A 378 0.50 -7.44 8.59
CA LYS A 378 0.46 -6.08 9.16
C LYS A 378 -0.47 -5.14 8.39
N LEU A 379 -0.56 -5.28 7.07
CA LEU A 379 -1.51 -4.54 6.26
C LEU A 379 -2.96 -4.95 6.59
N GLU A 380 -3.25 -6.25 6.58
CA GLU A 380 -4.56 -6.80 6.95
C GLU A 380 -4.98 -6.37 8.36
N ASP A 381 -4.10 -6.52 9.35
CA ASP A 381 -4.35 -6.11 10.73
C ASP A 381 -4.55 -4.58 10.84
N SER A 382 -3.94 -3.80 9.93
CA SER A 382 -4.13 -2.37 9.92
C SER A 382 -5.51 -1.96 9.39
N TRP A 383 -6.08 -2.70 8.46
CA TRP A 383 -7.46 -2.51 8.02
C TRP A 383 -8.46 -2.85 9.12
N ALA A 384 -8.30 -4.01 9.77
CA ALA A 384 -9.14 -4.42 10.89
C ALA A 384 -9.08 -3.42 12.06
N TRP A 385 -7.87 -2.97 12.40
CA TRP A 385 -7.69 -1.94 13.43
C TRP A 385 -8.40 -0.63 13.08
N SER A 386 -8.32 -0.16 11.84
CA SER A 386 -9.01 1.06 11.42
C SER A 386 -10.52 0.91 11.53
N TYR A 387 -11.04 -0.24 11.13
CA TYR A 387 -12.45 -0.56 11.20
C TYR A 387 -12.95 -0.58 12.66
N GLU A 388 -12.25 -1.30 13.53
CA GLU A 388 -12.58 -1.37 14.96
C GLU A 388 -12.48 0.01 15.65
N LYS A 389 -11.44 0.78 15.32
CA LYS A 389 -11.20 2.09 15.94
C LYS A 389 -12.28 3.11 15.64
N HIS A 390 -12.75 3.18 14.39
CA HIS A 390 -13.67 4.24 13.96
C HIS A 390 -15.13 3.80 13.98
N LEU A 391 -15.40 2.50 13.78
CA LEU A 391 -16.75 1.96 13.69
C LEU A 391 -17.14 1.07 14.89
N PHE A 392 -16.20 0.82 15.82
CA PHE A 392 -16.41 0.01 17.02
C PHE A 392 -16.89 -1.42 16.74
N ALA A 393 -16.64 -1.93 15.55
CA ALA A 393 -17.02 -3.27 15.09
C ALA A 393 -15.79 -4.06 14.62
N LYS A 394 -15.82 -5.38 14.73
CA LYS A 394 -14.71 -6.28 14.38
C LYS A 394 -14.97 -7.10 13.13
N THR A 395 -15.87 -6.65 12.26
CA THR A 395 -16.33 -7.40 11.10
C THR A 395 -15.21 -7.72 10.11
N MET A 396 -14.18 -6.88 10.01
CA MET A 396 -13.00 -7.19 9.19
C MET A 396 -12.18 -8.40 9.69
N ASP A 397 -12.28 -8.76 10.97
CA ASP A 397 -11.64 -9.95 11.55
C ASP A 397 -12.53 -11.21 11.51
N GLN A 398 -13.81 -11.07 11.16
CA GLN A 398 -14.76 -12.18 11.09
C GLN A 398 -14.57 -13.00 9.80
N PRO A 399 -15.09 -14.24 9.75
CA PRO A 399 -15.13 -15.04 8.54
C PRO A 399 -15.80 -14.28 7.39
N PHE A 400 -15.24 -14.39 6.18
CA PHE A 400 -15.77 -13.70 5.01
C PHE A 400 -17.21 -14.12 4.68
N LEU A 401 -17.52 -15.39 4.83
CA LEU A 401 -18.86 -15.91 4.56
C LEU A 401 -19.91 -15.49 5.58
N ASP A 402 -19.52 -15.06 6.77
CA ASP A 402 -20.45 -14.55 7.79
C ASP A 402 -21.15 -13.25 7.35
N LEU A 403 -20.61 -12.54 6.36
CA LEU A 403 -21.27 -11.36 5.78
C LEU A 403 -22.67 -11.67 5.24
N TRP A 404 -22.94 -12.90 4.83
CA TRP A 404 -24.22 -13.35 4.23
C TRP A 404 -25.03 -14.30 5.10
N GLN A 405 -24.53 -14.74 6.25
CA GLN A 405 -25.22 -15.72 7.10
C GLN A 405 -26.37 -15.14 7.93
N HIS A 406 -26.39 -13.82 8.12
CA HIS A 406 -27.46 -13.13 8.86
C HIS A 406 -28.75 -13.07 8.03
N PRO A 407 -29.97 -13.14 8.63
CA PRO A 407 -31.26 -13.04 7.89
C PRO A 407 -31.34 -11.78 7.00
N LYS A 408 -30.78 -10.66 7.45
CA LYS A 408 -30.64 -9.43 6.66
C LYS A 408 -29.39 -9.44 5.74
N GLY A 409 -28.53 -10.42 5.83
CA GLY A 409 -27.33 -10.57 4.99
C GLY A 409 -27.62 -10.75 3.51
N LYS A 410 -28.85 -11.16 3.15
CA LYS A 410 -29.31 -11.21 1.76
C LYS A 410 -29.33 -9.84 1.05
N GLN A 411 -29.22 -8.75 1.79
CA GLN A 411 -29.13 -7.37 1.27
C GLN A 411 -27.69 -6.88 1.12
N VAL A 412 -26.69 -7.69 1.47
CA VAL A 412 -25.28 -7.43 1.15
C VAL A 412 -25.02 -7.98 -0.26
N PRO A 413 -24.50 -7.18 -1.21
CA PRO A 413 -24.17 -7.65 -2.55
C PRO A 413 -23.19 -8.82 -2.53
N ASN A 414 -23.33 -9.78 -3.46
CA ASN A 414 -22.34 -10.83 -3.63
C ASN A 414 -20.99 -10.23 -4.03
N LEU A 415 -19.89 -10.77 -3.51
CA LEU A 415 -18.55 -10.28 -3.82
C LEU A 415 -17.77 -11.26 -4.70
N PHE A 416 -17.08 -10.71 -5.69
CA PHE A 416 -16.12 -11.40 -6.55
C PHE A 416 -14.81 -10.64 -6.49
N ILE A 417 -13.90 -11.09 -5.64
CA ILE A 417 -12.63 -10.43 -5.33
C ILE A 417 -11.54 -11.09 -6.17
N ASN A 418 -11.06 -10.37 -7.19
CA ASN A 418 -10.23 -10.90 -8.26
C ASN A 418 -8.74 -10.76 -7.95
N GLY A 419 -8.02 -11.86 -7.92
CA GLY A 419 -6.56 -11.98 -7.85
C GLY A 419 -6.00 -12.72 -9.07
N LEU A 420 -4.72 -13.06 -9.03
CA LEU A 420 -4.00 -13.82 -10.05
C LEU A 420 -3.11 -14.87 -9.40
N LEU A 421 -3.09 -16.10 -9.89
CA LEU A 421 -2.08 -17.08 -9.51
C LEU A 421 -0.79 -16.82 -10.30
N ALA A 422 0.28 -16.46 -9.60
CA ALA A 422 1.53 -16.01 -10.22
C ALA A 422 2.17 -17.08 -11.12
N GLU A 423 2.08 -18.34 -10.74
CA GLU A 423 2.73 -19.45 -11.40
C GLU A 423 2.07 -19.85 -12.74
N THR A 424 0.76 -19.60 -12.89
CA THR A 424 0.01 -20.01 -14.09
C THR A 424 -0.61 -18.85 -14.87
N GLY A 425 -0.72 -17.68 -14.24
CA GLY A 425 -1.44 -16.54 -14.83
C GLY A 425 -2.97 -16.69 -14.84
N GLN A 426 -3.51 -17.71 -14.14
CA GLN A 426 -4.95 -17.92 -14.00
C GLN A 426 -5.54 -16.91 -13.02
N LYS A 427 -6.72 -16.40 -13.33
CA LYS A 427 -7.46 -15.53 -12.43
C LYS A 427 -7.92 -16.35 -11.21
N THR A 428 -7.76 -15.75 -10.03
CA THR A 428 -8.25 -16.31 -8.77
C THR A 428 -9.40 -15.44 -8.28
N ILE A 429 -10.47 -16.05 -7.76
CA ILE A 429 -11.64 -15.33 -7.27
C ILE A 429 -11.96 -15.81 -5.85
N VAL A 430 -12.04 -14.86 -4.91
CA VAL A 430 -12.66 -15.09 -3.61
C VAL A 430 -14.09 -14.62 -3.70
N SER A 431 -15.05 -15.53 -3.47
CA SER A 431 -16.49 -15.21 -3.56
C SER A 431 -17.29 -15.99 -2.51
N ASN A 432 -18.39 -15.38 -2.07
CA ASN A 432 -19.40 -16.08 -1.27
C ASN A 432 -20.23 -17.10 -2.08
N LEU A 433 -20.13 -17.07 -3.41
CA LEU A 433 -20.80 -18.03 -4.30
C LEU A 433 -19.78 -19.05 -4.85
N ALA A 434 -20.25 -20.28 -5.08
CA ALA A 434 -19.44 -21.30 -5.71
C ALA A 434 -19.36 -21.04 -7.22
N LEU A 435 -18.14 -21.08 -7.79
CA LEU A 435 -17.87 -20.88 -9.22
C LEU A 435 -18.05 -22.21 -9.96
N SER A 436 -19.29 -22.64 -10.17
CA SER A 436 -19.62 -23.92 -10.82
C SER A 436 -19.97 -23.79 -12.31
N ASP A 437 -20.19 -22.58 -12.81
CA ASP A 437 -20.58 -22.35 -14.20
C ASP A 437 -19.40 -22.48 -15.15
N ASN A 438 -19.64 -23.03 -16.34
CA ASN A 438 -18.59 -23.27 -17.35
C ASN A 438 -17.81 -22.02 -17.75
N ILE A 439 -18.41 -20.83 -17.62
CA ILE A 439 -17.73 -19.56 -17.94
C ILE A 439 -16.56 -19.26 -16.99
N PHE A 440 -16.56 -19.86 -15.80
CA PHE A 440 -15.49 -19.73 -14.78
C PHE A 440 -14.54 -20.94 -14.75
N LYS A 441 -14.63 -21.88 -15.73
CA LYS A 441 -13.85 -23.14 -15.71
C LYS A 441 -12.34 -22.94 -15.65
N ASP A 442 -11.85 -21.84 -16.23
CA ASP A 442 -10.41 -21.49 -16.26
C ASP A 442 -10.00 -20.62 -15.06
N ASP A 443 -10.94 -20.20 -14.24
CA ASP A 443 -10.71 -19.40 -13.04
C ASP A 443 -10.60 -20.28 -11.80
N ILE A 444 -9.80 -19.83 -10.83
CA ILE A 444 -9.56 -20.56 -9.59
C ILE A 444 -10.50 -20.03 -8.50
N ASP A 445 -11.39 -20.86 -8.02
CA ASP A 445 -12.20 -20.61 -6.83
C ASP A 445 -11.36 -20.80 -5.58
N VAL A 446 -10.91 -19.69 -4.97
CA VAL A 446 -9.95 -19.69 -3.87
C VAL A 446 -10.46 -20.44 -2.65
N LEU A 447 -11.70 -20.18 -2.21
CA LEU A 447 -12.24 -20.83 -1.01
C LEU A 447 -12.43 -22.34 -1.21
N ARG A 448 -12.73 -22.77 -2.43
CA ARG A 448 -12.80 -24.20 -2.77
C ARG A 448 -11.41 -24.84 -2.70
N VAL A 449 -10.38 -24.15 -3.22
CA VAL A 449 -9.00 -24.66 -3.21
C VAL A 449 -8.43 -24.71 -1.79
N LEU A 450 -8.71 -23.69 -0.97
CA LEU A 450 -8.28 -23.65 0.43
C LEU A 450 -9.05 -24.63 1.32
N GLY A 451 -10.29 -25.02 0.94
CA GLY A 451 -11.18 -25.87 1.74
C GLY A 451 -11.66 -25.22 3.04
N GLN A 452 -11.29 -23.96 3.28
CA GLN A 452 -11.59 -23.19 4.51
C GLN A 452 -11.93 -21.73 4.17
N ASP A 453 -12.60 -21.07 5.11
CA ASP A 453 -12.89 -19.65 5.01
C ASP A 453 -11.68 -18.80 5.44
N VAL A 454 -11.70 -17.54 5.08
CA VAL A 454 -10.69 -16.54 5.45
C VAL A 454 -11.37 -15.35 6.11
N ALA A 455 -10.63 -14.53 6.85
CA ALA A 455 -11.18 -13.28 7.37
C ALA A 455 -11.51 -12.30 6.23
N VAL A 456 -12.48 -11.40 6.43
CA VAL A 456 -12.83 -10.35 5.45
C VAL A 456 -11.59 -9.56 5.02
N LYS A 457 -10.73 -9.17 5.98
CA LYS A 457 -9.46 -8.49 5.70
C LYS A 457 -8.51 -9.33 4.84
N THR A 458 -8.49 -10.65 5.02
CA THR A 458 -7.65 -11.55 4.21
C THR A 458 -8.23 -11.68 2.81
N ALA A 459 -9.57 -11.84 2.65
CA ALA A 459 -10.21 -11.83 1.34
C ALA A 459 -9.89 -10.55 0.56
N ALA A 460 -9.99 -9.39 1.20
CA ALA A 460 -9.59 -8.09 0.63
C ALA A 460 -8.11 -8.06 0.23
N SER A 461 -7.24 -8.67 1.01
CA SER A 461 -5.80 -8.72 0.78
C SER A 461 -5.43 -9.57 -0.44
N LEU A 462 -6.17 -10.67 -0.71
CA LEU A 462 -5.84 -11.60 -1.79
C LEU A 462 -5.95 -10.98 -3.19
N CYS A 463 -6.70 -9.89 -3.38
CA CYS A 463 -6.76 -9.18 -4.66
C CYS A 463 -5.76 -8.01 -4.79
N SER A 464 -5.04 -7.66 -3.72
CA SER A 464 -4.25 -6.43 -3.65
C SER A 464 -2.77 -6.65 -3.29
N ARG A 465 -2.25 -7.85 -3.58
CA ARG A 465 -0.86 -8.23 -3.36
C ARG A 465 0.05 -7.69 -4.46
N PHE A 466 0.34 -6.38 -4.40
CA PHE A 466 1.14 -5.69 -5.40
C PHE A 466 2.65 -5.83 -5.12
N PRO A 467 3.50 -6.09 -6.15
CA PRO A 467 4.93 -6.35 -5.97
C PRO A 467 5.65 -5.22 -5.24
N LEU A 468 6.72 -5.58 -4.55
CA LEU A 468 7.54 -4.73 -3.70
C LEU A 468 6.81 -4.18 -2.46
N ILE A 469 5.52 -3.86 -2.56
CA ILE A 469 4.71 -3.34 -1.45
C ILE A 469 4.26 -4.49 -0.55
N THR A 470 3.68 -5.54 -1.14
CA THR A 470 3.29 -6.78 -0.45
C THR A 470 3.91 -7.98 -1.14
N SER A 471 4.09 -9.10 -0.44
CA SER A 471 4.47 -10.37 -1.07
C SER A 471 3.23 -11.12 -1.57
N GLY A 472 3.38 -12.00 -2.55
CA GLY A 472 2.32 -12.91 -2.98
C GLY A 472 1.79 -13.72 -1.80
N ALA A 473 0.51 -14.08 -1.81
CA ALA A 473 -0.10 -14.88 -0.76
C ALA A 473 0.10 -16.37 -1.06
N LEU A 474 0.95 -17.04 -0.28
CA LEU A 474 1.26 -18.44 -0.46
C LEU A 474 0.06 -19.33 -0.12
N ILE A 475 -0.40 -20.11 -1.10
CA ILE A 475 -1.39 -21.18 -0.91
C ILE A 475 -0.66 -22.42 -0.38
N ARG A 476 -1.08 -22.92 0.78
CA ARG A 476 -0.64 -24.21 1.33
C ARG A 476 -1.81 -25.18 1.45
N ILE A 477 -1.64 -26.40 0.91
CA ILE A 477 -2.62 -27.49 1.01
C ILE A 477 -1.85 -28.71 1.49
N ASP A 478 -2.29 -29.32 2.58
CA ASP A 478 -1.63 -30.49 3.19
C ASP A 478 -0.11 -30.28 3.40
N GLY A 479 0.25 -29.09 3.87
CA GLY A 479 1.66 -28.71 4.12
C GLY A 479 2.48 -28.40 2.86
N LYS A 480 1.95 -28.62 1.64
CA LYS A 480 2.64 -28.38 0.37
C LYS A 480 2.31 -26.99 -0.19
N GLN A 481 3.32 -26.31 -0.69
CA GLN A 481 3.15 -25.06 -1.44
C GLN A 481 2.51 -25.35 -2.80
N LYS A 482 1.48 -24.59 -3.16
CA LYS A 482 0.71 -24.74 -4.41
C LYS A 482 0.82 -23.56 -5.35
N GLY A 483 1.26 -22.41 -4.87
CA GLY A 483 1.44 -21.20 -5.62
C GLY A 483 1.15 -19.94 -4.81
N HIS A 484 1.30 -18.78 -5.47
CA HIS A 484 1.14 -17.47 -4.84
C HIS A 484 0.05 -16.66 -5.52
N ILE A 485 -0.93 -16.21 -4.74
CA ILE A 485 -1.91 -15.24 -5.23
C ILE A 485 -1.28 -13.84 -5.17
N VAL A 486 -1.33 -13.13 -6.28
CA VAL A 486 -0.90 -11.74 -6.43
C VAL A 486 -2.06 -10.85 -6.88
N ASP A 487 -1.81 -9.56 -7.01
CA ASP A 487 -2.81 -8.55 -7.40
C ASP A 487 -3.49 -8.91 -8.73
N GLY A 488 -4.81 -8.84 -8.75
CA GLY A 488 -5.60 -9.15 -9.95
C GLY A 488 -5.38 -8.19 -11.09
N GLY A 489 -4.96 -6.97 -10.77
CA GLY A 489 -4.61 -5.98 -11.74
C GLY A 489 -3.52 -6.42 -12.74
N TYR A 490 -2.68 -7.41 -12.43
CA TYR A 490 -1.74 -8.00 -13.39
C TYR A 490 -2.41 -8.68 -14.58
N LYS A 491 -3.63 -9.16 -14.43
CA LYS A 491 -4.40 -9.73 -15.53
C LYS A 491 -5.32 -8.68 -16.13
N GLU A 492 -6.17 -8.08 -15.30
CA GLU A 492 -7.19 -7.13 -15.71
C GLU A 492 -7.56 -6.23 -14.50
N ASN A 493 -7.44 -4.93 -14.65
CA ASN A 493 -7.52 -3.99 -13.54
C ASN A 493 -8.92 -3.37 -13.33
N SER A 494 -9.90 -3.59 -14.23
CA SER A 494 -11.23 -2.96 -14.12
C SER A 494 -12.25 -3.78 -13.34
N GLY A 495 -12.09 -5.10 -13.24
CA GLY A 495 -13.10 -6.03 -12.72
C GLY A 495 -14.26 -6.30 -13.70
N ILE A 496 -14.24 -5.71 -14.88
CA ILE A 496 -15.28 -5.85 -15.91
C ILE A 496 -15.32 -7.28 -16.46
N GLU A 497 -14.16 -7.92 -16.63
CA GLU A 497 -14.10 -9.31 -17.14
C GLU A 497 -14.98 -10.25 -16.31
N THR A 498 -14.88 -10.21 -14.99
CA THR A 498 -15.70 -11.04 -14.10
C THR A 498 -17.17 -10.60 -14.10
N ALA A 499 -17.46 -9.30 -14.22
CA ALA A 499 -18.82 -8.81 -14.37
C ALA A 499 -19.47 -9.31 -15.67
N TRP A 500 -18.71 -9.43 -16.79
CA TRP A 500 -19.19 -10.05 -18.02
C TRP A 500 -19.47 -11.56 -17.86
N GLN A 501 -18.54 -12.26 -17.23
CA GLN A 501 -18.75 -13.69 -16.95
C GLN A 501 -20.05 -13.91 -16.13
N LEU A 502 -20.29 -13.05 -15.13
CA LEU A 502 -21.55 -13.07 -14.38
C LEU A 502 -22.77 -12.76 -15.25
N ALA A 503 -22.71 -11.72 -16.10
CA ALA A 503 -23.80 -11.38 -16.99
C ALA A 503 -24.14 -12.54 -17.93
N ILE A 504 -23.12 -13.25 -18.46
CA ILE A 504 -23.30 -14.43 -19.31
C ILE A 504 -23.88 -15.60 -18.51
N ALA A 505 -23.33 -15.90 -17.31
CA ALA A 505 -23.84 -16.95 -16.44
C ALA A 505 -25.31 -16.73 -16.07
N LEU A 506 -25.71 -15.49 -15.83
CA LEU A 506 -27.08 -15.12 -15.44
C LEU A 506 -28.07 -15.09 -16.61
N ASN A 507 -27.59 -14.94 -17.86
CA ASN A 507 -28.49 -14.69 -19.01
C ASN A 507 -29.59 -15.73 -19.15
N ASN A 508 -29.28 -17.03 -19.07
CA ASN A 508 -30.25 -18.10 -19.17
C ASN A 508 -31.26 -18.09 -18.01
N HIS A 509 -30.82 -17.73 -16.82
CA HIS A 509 -31.66 -17.65 -15.62
C HIS A 509 -32.56 -16.42 -15.65
N ILE A 510 -32.10 -15.31 -16.26
CA ILE A 510 -32.89 -14.13 -16.55
C ILE A 510 -34.01 -14.47 -17.51
N ASP A 511 -33.72 -15.18 -18.62
CA ASP A 511 -34.72 -15.62 -19.58
C ASP A 511 -35.80 -16.53 -18.96
N GLU A 512 -35.40 -17.43 -18.06
CA GLU A 512 -36.29 -18.28 -17.29
C GLU A 512 -37.19 -17.45 -16.35
N ALA A 513 -36.61 -16.51 -15.60
CA ALA A 513 -37.36 -15.63 -14.71
C ALA A 513 -38.34 -14.72 -15.48
N GLU A 514 -37.92 -14.12 -16.60
CA GLU A 514 -38.80 -13.29 -17.44
C GLU A 514 -40.00 -14.06 -17.97
N ARG A 515 -39.80 -15.31 -18.40
CA ARG A 515 -40.89 -16.18 -18.86
C ARG A 515 -41.87 -16.56 -17.74
N ASN A 516 -41.31 -16.92 -16.57
CA ASN A 516 -42.13 -17.38 -15.45
C ASN A 516 -42.98 -16.26 -14.85
N TYR A 517 -42.47 -15.05 -14.78
CA TYR A 517 -43.13 -13.92 -14.13
C TYR A 517 -43.72 -12.90 -15.12
N ARG A 518 -43.51 -13.05 -16.43
CA ARG A 518 -43.92 -12.13 -17.49
C ARG A 518 -43.47 -10.69 -17.26
N LYS A 519 -42.28 -10.50 -16.70
CA LYS A 519 -41.66 -9.21 -16.43
C LYS A 519 -40.32 -9.11 -17.13
N LYS A 520 -39.93 -7.88 -17.50
CA LYS A 520 -38.62 -7.62 -18.09
C LYS A 520 -37.59 -7.33 -17.02
N ILE A 521 -36.35 -7.83 -17.26
CA ILE A 521 -35.18 -7.59 -16.42
C ILE A 521 -34.17 -6.79 -17.21
N LYS A 522 -33.77 -5.63 -16.68
CA LYS A 522 -32.62 -4.88 -17.19
C LYS A 522 -31.40 -5.15 -16.34
N VAL A 523 -30.27 -5.44 -16.97
CA VAL A 523 -28.97 -5.61 -16.33
C VAL A 523 -28.15 -4.36 -16.57
N HIS A 524 -27.73 -3.72 -15.49
CA HIS A 524 -26.93 -2.51 -15.54
C HIS A 524 -25.51 -2.80 -15.07
N LEU A 525 -24.52 -2.68 -15.96
CA LEU A 525 -23.12 -2.72 -15.60
C LEU A 525 -22.67 -1.32 -15.16
N LEU A 526 -22.44 -1.16 -13.86
CA LEU A 526 -21.93 0.07 -13.28
C LEU A 526 -20.42 -0.08 -13.05
N PHE A 527 -19.63 0.72 -13.74
CA PHE A 527 -18.19 0.73 -13.61
C PHE A 527 -17.72 1.89 -12.72
N ILE A 528 -17.08 1.56 -11.60
CA ILE A 528 -16.44 2.53 -10.71
C ILE A 528 -14.97 2.63 -11.08
N ARG A 529 -14.60 3.71 -11.77
CA ARG A 529 -13.28 3.96 -12.34
C ARG A 529 -12.51 4.97 -11.51
N ASN A 530 -11.34 4.58 -11.03
CA ASN A 530 -10.53 5.44 -10.16
C ASN A 530 -9.58 6.41 -10.90
N SER A 531 -9.64 6.49 -12.23
CA SER A 531 -8.78 7.38 -13.03
C SER A 531 -9.42 7.73 -14.39
N ASN A 532 -9.04 8.90 -14.93
CA ASN A 532 -9.36 9.32 -16.30
C ASN A 532 -8.20 9.15 -17.27
N THR A 533 -7.12 8.46 -16.86
CA THR A 533 -5.88 8.38 -17.64
C THR A 533 -6.04 7.67 -18.99
N GLY A 534 -6.99 6.74 -19.10
CA GLY A 534 -7.24 6.00 -20.34
C GLY A 534 -7.82 6.82 -21.49
N GLU A 535 -8.55 7.89 -21.18
CA GLU A 535 -9.14 8.76 -22.22
C GLU A 535 -8.07 9.55 -23.03
N ASN A 536 -6.83 9.67 -22.49
CA ASN A 536 -5.73 10.38 -23.12
C ASN A 536 -4.76 9.46 -23.88
N LEU A 537 -4.97 8.14 -23.88
CA LEU A 537 -4.07 7.22 -24.59
C LEU A 537 -4.15 7.37 -26.13
N ALA A 538 -5.20 8.02 -26.66
CA ALA A 538 -5.31 8.39 -28.07
C ALA A 538 -4.32 9.50 -28.48
N ASP A 539 -3.91 10.36 -27.53
CA ASP A 539 -3.04 11.52 -27.77
C ASP A 539 -1.55 11.25 -27.46
N ASN A 540 -1.21 10.03 -27.05
CA ASN A 540 0.19 9.63 -26.84
C ASN A 540 0.90 9.53 -28.18
N GLN A 541 1.48 10.65 -28.62
CA GLN A 541 2.46 10.70 -29.69
C GLN A 541 3.51 9.61 -29.48
N LEU A 542 3.84 8.88 -30.55
CA LEU A 542 4.92 7.90 -30.57
C LEU A 542 6.21 8.58 -30.05
N ARG A 543 6.61 8.27 -28.84
CA ARG A 543 7.87 8.76 -28.25
C ARG A 543 8.89 7.63 -28.30
N ALA A 544 9.94 7.83 -29.09
CA ALA A 544 11.06 6.90 -29.12
C ALA A 544 11.82 6.96 -27.77
N VAL A 545 12.16 5.79 -27.25
CA VAL A 545 13.09 5.68 -26.12
C VAL A 545 14.50 5.76 -26.70
N SER A 546 15.25 6.79 -26.33
CA SER A 546 16.54 7.12 -26.94
C SER A 546 17.78 6.57 -26.22
N VAL A 547 17.62 6.00 -25.00
CA VAL A 547 18.74 5.52 -24.18
C VAL A 547 18.63 4.03 -23.95
N LEU A 548 19.62 3.27 -24.41
CA LEU A 548 19.69 1.80 -24.29
C LEU A 548 18.37 1.10 -24.65
N PRO A 549 17.87 1.23 -25.91
CA PRO A 549 16.54 0.78 -26.28
C PRO A 549 16.30 -0.72 -26.00
N ASP A 550 17.33 -1.56 -26.13
CA ASP A 550 17.23 -3.01 -25.89
C ASP A 550 16.85 -3.36 -24.43
N LEU A 551 17.19 -2.49 -23.46
CA LEU A 551 16.86 -2.68 -22.05
C LEU A 551 15.66 -1.85 -21.62
N THR A 552 15.52 -0.65 -22.15
CA THR A 552 14.53 0.33 -21.68
C THR A 552 13.17 0.19 -22.37
N THR A 553 13.05 -0.58 -23.45
CA THR A 553 11.76 -0.82 -24.14
C THR A 553 10.95 -1.98 -23.55
N ILE A 554 11.61 -2.97 -22.93
CA ILE A 554 10.94 -4.19 -22.43
C ILE A 554 9.95 -3.84 -21.30
N VAL A 555 10.40 -3.10 -20.28
CA VAL A 555 9.56 -2.78 -19.10
C VAL A 555 8.38 -1.86 -19.48
N PRO A 556 8.57 -0.74 -20.19
CA PRO A 556 7.44 0.07 -20.66
C PRO A 556 6.52 -0.70 -21.60
N GLY A 557 7.07 -1.54 -22.49
CA GLY A 557 6.27 -2.37 -23.40
C GLY A 557 5.32 -3.30 -22.63
N PHE A 558 5.81 -3.95 -21.57
CA PHE A 558 5.00 -4.79 -20.70
C PHE A 558 3.93 -3.99 -19.93
N LEU A 559 4.31 -2.87 -19.31
CA LEU A 559 3.40 -2.03 -18.52
C LEU A 559 2.31 -1.39 -19.42
N ASN A 560 2.70 -0.90 -20.60
CA ASN A 560 1.75 -0.28 -21.53
C ASN A 560 0.78 -1.32 -22.13
N ALA A 561 1.25 -2.54 -22.43
CA ALA A 561 0.37 -3.61 -22.89
C ALA A 561 -0.66 -4.00 -21.83
N TRP A 562 -0.27 -3.96 -20.58
CA TRP A 562 -1.13 -4.22 -19.44
C TRP A 562 -2.24 -3.16 -19.29
N ASP A 563 -1.88 -1.87 -19.31
CA ASP A 563 -2.85 -0.77 -19.26
C ASP A 563 -3.81 -0.83 -20.46
N ARG A 564 -3.30 -1.11 -21.66
CA ARG A 564 -4.09 -1.23 -22.88
C ARG A 564 -5.12 -2.36 -22.83
N ARG A 565 -4.81 -3.48 -22.19
CA ARG A 565 -5.77 -4.58 -22.01
C ARG A 565 -7.01 -4.12 -21.22
N THR A 566 -6.81 -3.41 -20.13
CA THR A 566 -7.92 -2.85 -19.32
C THR A 566 -8.77 -1.88 -20.13
N GLU A 567 -8.15 -0.95 -20.88
CA GLU A 567 -8.88 -0.01 -21.74
C GLU A 567 -9.66 -0.73 -22.88
N THR A 568 -9.12 -1.81 -23.42
CA THR A 568 -9.83 -2.62 -24.41
C THR A 568 -11.11 -3.20 -23.83
N HIS A 569 -11.08 -3.76 -22.63
CA HIS A 569 -12.27 -4.29 -21.97
C HIS A 569 -13.32 -3.21 -21.70
N ILE A 570 -12.89 -2.02 -21.28
CA ILE A 570 -13.77 -0.87 -21.06
C ILE A 570 -14.48 -0.46 -22.36
N ASN A 571 -13.71 -0.32 -23.46
CA ASN A 571 -14.25 0.10 -24.75
C ASN A 571 -15.21 -0.93 -25.33
N ILE A 572 -14.86 -2.22 -25.27
CA ILE A 572 -15.75 -3.31 -25.68
C ILE A 572 -17.06 -3.28 -24.87
N SER A 573 -17.01 -2.99 -23.56
CA SER A 573 -18.21 -2.86 -22.73
C SER A 573 -19.11 -1.73 -23.19
N LYS A 574 -18.53 -0.55 -23.49
CA LYS A 574 -19.27 0.60 -23.98
C LYS A 574 -20.00 0.28 -25.30
N GLU A 575 -19.30 -0.35 -26.25
CA GLU A 575 -19.88 -0.73 -27.53
C GLU A 575 -20.95 -1.79 -27.38
N LEU A 576 -20.69 -2.89 -26.68
CA LEU A 576 -21.62 -4.01 -26.54
C LEU A 576 -22.90 -3.61 -25.81
N PHE A 577 -22.80 -2.83 -24.75
CA PHE A 577 -23.94 -2.53 -23.88
C PHE A 577 -24.71 -1.26 -24.26
N ASN A 578 -24.08 -0.29 -24.90
CA ASN A 578 -24.75 0.96 -25.29
C ASN A 578 -25.16 0.99 -26.76
N GLU A 579 -24.41 0.36 -27.65
CA GLU A 579 -24.59 0.47 -29.12
C GLU A 579 -24.88 -0.87 -29.81
N GLY A 580 -24.55 -2.00 -29.17
CA GLY A 580 -24.64 -3.34 -29.77
C GLY A 580 -26.01 -4.01 -29.68
N THR A 581 -26.09 -5.26 -30.15
CA THR A 581 -27.29 -6.13 -30.16
C THR A 581 -27.81 -6.43 -28.76
N LEU A 582 -27.01 -6.26 -27.71
CA LEU A 582 -27.37 -6.49 -26.29
C LEU A 582 -28.07 -5.29 -25.65
N ARG A 583 -28.16 -4.14 -26.32
CA ARG A 583 -28.74 -2.87 -25.83
C ARG A 583 -30.13 -2.99 -25.24
N SER A 584 -30.94 -3.93 -25.69
CA SER A 584 -32.33 -4.12 -25.19
C SER A 584 -32.37 -4.56 -23.73
N ARG A 585 -31.36 -5.28 -23.24
CA ARG A 585 -31.29 -5.82 -21.87
C ARG A 585 -30.16 -5.23 -21.04
N PHE A 586 -29.02 -4.97 -21.64
CA PHE A 586 -27.81 -4.54 -20.95
C PHE A 586 -27.56 -3.05 -21.14
N HIS A 587 -27.18 -2.38 -20.06
CA HIS A 587 -26.79 -0.97 -20.05
C HIS A 587 -25.43 -0.82 -19.38
N TYR A 588 -24.65 0.15 -19.80
CA TYR A 588 -23.37 0.50 -19.19
C TYR A 588 -23.41 1.92 -18.67
N SER A 589 -22.91 2.13 -17.47
CA SER A 589 -22.63 3.44 -16.93
C SER A 589 -21.29 3.45 -16.18
N GLN A 590 -20.67 4.62 -16.09
CA GLN A 590 -19.36 4.78 -15.48
C GLN A 590 -19.37 5.96 -14.50
N LEU A 591 -18.86 5.72 -13.31
CA LEU A 591 -18.53 6.74 -12.33
C LEU A 591 -17.00 6.87 -12.27
N SER A 592 -16.46 8.03 -12.64
CA SER A 592 -15.00 8.22 -12.76
C SER A 592 -14.47 9.25 -11.78
N LEU A 593 -13.34 8.93 -11.15
CA LEU A 593 -12.55 9.88 -10.38
C LEU A 593 -11.65 10.69 -11.32
N ASN A 594 -11.75 12.03 -11.27
CA ASN A 594 -10.88 12.90 -12.04
C ASN A 594 -9.57 13.17 -11.31
N ASN A 595 -8.48 12.65 -11.85
CA ASN A 595 -7.12 12.82 -11.30
C ASN A 595 -6.20 13.69 -12.17
N ARG A 596 -6.71 14.35 -13.24
CA ARG A 596 -5.88 15.10 -14.20
C ARG A 596 -5.10 16.26 -13.57
N ASN A 597 -5.70 16.97 -12.62
CA ASN A 597 -5.14 18.20 -12.03
C ASN A 597 -4.82 18.07 -10.53
N LYS A 598 -4.93 16.86 -9.96
CA LYS A 598 -4.75 16.63 -8.54
C LYS A 598 -3.91 15.40 -8.28
N LEU A 599 -3.05 15.53 -7.28
CA LEU A 599 -2.20 14.42 -6.85
C LEU A 599 -3.03 13.47 -5.98
N LEU A 600 -3.38 12.31 -6.53
CA LEU A 600 -4.10 11.25 -5.83
C LEU A 600 -3.26 9.97 -5.87
N PRO A 601 -2.48 9.69 -4.83
CA PRO A 601 -1.51 8.59 -4.84
C PRO A 601 -2.16 7.21 -4.83
N LEU A 602 -1.44 6.23 -5.35
CA LEU A 602 -1.84 4.82 -5.40
C LEU A 602 -1.43 4.01 -4.17
N GLY A 603 -0.56 4.57 -3.31
CA GLY A 603 -0.04 3.88 -2.12
C GLY A 603 -1.11 3.59 -1.08
N TRP A 604 -0.69 3.32 0.17
CA TRP A 604 -1.60 3.00 1.29
C TRP A 604 -1.70 4.14 2.31
N TYR A 605 -1.52 5.39 1.85
CA TYR A 605 -1.71 6.63 2.62
C TYR A 605 -2.28 7.72 1.71
N LEU A 606 -3.27 8.44 2.20
CA LEU A 606 -3.80 9.68 1.61
C LEU A 606 -3.58 10.82 2.58
N SER A 607 -3.09 11.96 2.08
CA SER A 607 -3.18 13.21 2.84
C SER A 607 -4.64 13.59 3.05
N GLU A 608 -4.91 14.44 4.02
CA GLU A 608 -6.27 14.92 4.28
C GLU A 608 -6.85 15.65 3.06
N ASP A 609 -6.01 16.40 2.33
CA ASP A 609 -6.43 17.09 1.09
C ASP A 609 -6.82 16.08 -0.01
N ALA A 610 -6.01 15.03 -0.21
CA ALA A 610 -6.31 13.99 -1.19
C ALA A 610 -7.60 13.24 -0.83
N ARG A 611 -7.78 12.87 0.45
CA ARG A 611 -9.00 12.24 0.98
C ARG A 611 -10.24 13.11 0.73
N ASN A 612 -10.20 14.36 1.19
CA ASN A 612 -11.33 15.29 1.08
C ASN A 612 -11.68 15.57 -0.39
N ASN A 613 -10.67 15.55 -1.26
CA ASN A 613 -10.87 15.66 -2.70
C ASN A 613 -11.65 14.48 -3.28
N ILE A 614 -11.27 13.23 -2.93
CA ILE A 614 -11.98 12.03 -3.37
C ILE A 614 -13.44 12.09 -2.92
N ILE A 615 -13.68 12.36 -1.64
CA ILE A 615 -15.04 12.45 -1.06
C ILE A 615 -15.87 13.52 -1.77
N ARG A 616 -15.29 14.70 -2.00
CA ARG A 616 -15.98 15.79 -2.74
C ARG A 616 -16.36 15.35 -4.14
N GLN A 617 -15.43 14.74 -4.88
CA GLN A 617 -15.72 14.29 -6.26
C GLN A 617 -16.81 13.23 -6.31
N VAL A 618 -16.87 12.31 -5.34
CA VAL A 618 -17.99 11.35 -5.23
C VAL A 618 -19.31 12.10 -5.07
N ASN A 619 -19.37 13.06 -4.14
CA ASN A 619 -20.58 13.84 -3.90
C ASN A 619 -21.01 14.62 -5.14
N ASP A 620 -20.09 15.34 -5.76
CA ASP A 620 -20.39 16.19 -6.94
C ASP A 620 -20.83 15.34 -8.14
N SER A 621 -20.14 14.23 -8.41
CA SER A 621 -20.45 13.35 -9.54
C SER A 621 -21.81 12.66 -9.40
N LEU A 622 -22.14 12.20 -8.19
CA LEU A 622 -23.43 11.53 -7.95
C LEU A 622 -24.59 12.52 -7.87
N MET A 623 -24.36 13.74 -7.39
CA MET A 623 -25.40 14.78 -7.39
C MET A 623 -25.71 15.31 -8.80
N ALA A 624 -24.71 15.37 -9.69
CA ALA A 624 -24.88 15.92 -11.05
C ALA A 624 -25.53 14.96 -12.04
N GLY A 625 -25.40 13.65 -11.90
CA GLY A 625 -25.74 12.69 -12.95
C GLY A 625 -26.55 11.46 -12.54
N TRP A 626 -26.80 11.27 -11.28
CA TRP A 626 -27.44 10.04 -10.75
C TRP A 626 -28.99 10.14 -10.69
N ARG A 627 -29.62 10.74 -11.71
CA ARG A 627 -31.10 10.76 -11.83
C ARG A 627 -31.58 9.75 -12.85
#